data_12944bc774f207ace115766031a3a46d
#
_entry.id   12944bc774f207ace115766031a3a46d
#
_cell.length_a   1.000
_cell.length_b   1.000
_cell.length_c   1.000
_cell.angle_alpha   90.00
_cell.angle_beta   90.00
_cell.angle_gamma   90.00
#
_symmetry.space_group_name_H-M   'P 1'
#
loop_
_entity.id
_entity.type
_entity.pdbx_description
1 polymer ?
#
loop_
_entity_poly.entity_id
_entity_poly.type
_entity_poly.pdbx_seq_one_letter_code
_entity_poly.pdbx_strand_id
1 'polypeptide(L)'
;MSKPVVIPNWKYQKPSKGGHRGLKKLLKYVSYRESPDHNPVELEDRWTDCGLGDKWRDVYQNCAALANQYVLAHHLVIAPDPALMALVPEDQKHELVRELTERVVESWHAARGLPVAEYSYVLHDRDTTDYGLQNLHTHVFIAGTFENEAGERESRRVDRQQVCADRGGPEREDNLHHVARQEFELLLDRTLGREWRLEREKQLQQEQELNLDQDPSPTVRKTPDLEIEIS
;
A
#
# COMPACT_ATOMS: atom_id res chain seq x y z
N MET A 1 -20.04 -3.83 2.26
CA MET A 1 -18.92 -3.23 1.49
C MET A 1 -17.88 -4.33 1.26
N SER A 2 -17.53 -4.63 0.01
CA SER A 2 -16.45 -5.58 -0.28
C SER A 2 -15.14 -5.09 0.31
N LYS A 3 -14.36 -5.98 0.93
CA LYS A 3 -13.00 -5.65 1.42
C LYS A 3 -12.14 -5.17 0.25
N PRO A 4 -11.25 -4.19 0.45
CA PRO A 4 -10.36 -3.73 -0.60
C PRO A 4 -9.42 -4.86 -1.03
N VAL A 5 -9.26 -5.04 -2.34
CA VAL A 5 -8.42 -6.08 -2.96
C VAL A 5 -6.93 -5.78 -2.77
N VAL A 6 -6.61 -4.50 -2.64
CA VAL A 6 -5.26 -3.97 -2.37
C VAL A 6 -5.40 -2.66 -1.61
N ILE A 7 -4.48 -2.39 -0.69
CA ILE A 7 -4.49 -1.16 0.13
C ILE A 7 -3.23 -0.35 -0.18
N PRO A 8 -3.32 0.68 -1.03
CA PRO A 8 -2.26 1.66 -1.15
C PRO A 8 -2.38 2.71 -0.05
N ASN A 9 -1.29 2.96 0.67
CA ASN A 9 -1.23 3.99 1.70
C ASN A 9 -0.13 4.99 1.34
N TRP A 10 -0.53 6.23 1.06
CA TRP A 10 0.35 7.30 0.63
C TRP A 10 0.61 8.34 1.71
N LYS A 11 1.88 8.66 1.91
CA LYS A 11 2.35 9.75 2.79
C LYS A 11 3.48 10.51 2.10
N TYR A 12 3.81 11.69 2.61
CA TYR A 12 4.99 12.43 2.17
C TYR A 12 5.77 12.99 3.36
N GLN A 13 7.07 13.19 3.18
CA GLN A 13 7.97 13.84 4.10
C GLN A 13 8.26 15.25 3.62
N LYS A 14 8.25 16.23 4.52
CA LYS A 14 8.60 17.62 4.20
C LYS A 14 10.12 17.81 4.21
N PRO A 15 10.69 18.73 3.38
CA PRO A 15 12.12 19.05 3.36
C PRO A 15 12.49 19.95 4.55
N SER A 16 12.28 19.48 5.76
CA SER A 16 12.61 20.14 7.02
C SER A 16 13.57 19.28 7.83
N LYS A 17 14.26 19.85 8.84
CA LYS A 17 15.13 19.09 9.73
C LYS A 17 14.42 17.88 10.36
N GLY A 18 13.14 18.06 10.73
CA GLY A 18 12.30 16.97 11.25
C GLY A 18 11.96 15.92 10.20
N GLY A 19 11.62 16.34 8.97
CA GLY A 19 11.35 15.46 7.84
C GLY A 19 12.56 14.63 7.42
N HIS A 20 13.74 15.24 7.31
CA HIS A 20 14.99 14.52 7.06
C HIS A 20 15.30 13.45 8.13
N ARG A 21 15.09 13.79 9.42
CA ARG A 21 15.22 12.83 10.50
C ARG A 21 14.18 11.72 10.41
N GLY A 22 12.94 12.07 10.09
CA GLY A 22 11.83 11.15 9.92
C GLY A 22 12.07 10.16 8.79
N LEU A 23 12.48 10.66 7.61
CA LEU A 23 12.81 9.82 6.45
C LEU A 23 13.95 8.85 6.76
N LYS A 24 15.05 9.33 7.37
CA LYS A 24 16.15 8.43 7.77
C LYS A 24 15.71 7.33 8.72
N LYS A 25 14.88 7.67 9.73
CA LYS A 25 14.36 6.67 10.68
C LYS A 25 13.46 5.65 9.96
N LEU A 26 12.60 6.13 9.06
CA LEU A 26 11.69 5.27 8.30
C LEU A 26 12.48 4.31 7.40
N LEU A 27 13.42 4.81 6.60
CA LEU A 27 14.26 4.00 5.72
C LEU A 27 15.03 2.93 6.48
N LYS A 28 15.65 3.29 7.61
CA LYS A 28 16.30 2.31 8.49
C LYS A 28 15.31 1.29 9.04
N TYR A 29 14.14 1.76 9.50
CA TYR A 29 13.13 0.88 10.05
C TYR A 29 12.67 -0.15 9.03
N VAL A 30 12.31 0.26 7.81
CA VAL A 30 11.85 -0.67 6.78
C VAL A 30 12.97 -1.61 6.30
N SER A 31 14.24 -1.16 6.34
CA SER A 31 15.39 -2.02 5.98
C SER A 31 15.66 -3.12 7.00
N TYR A 32 15.43 -2.86 8.30
CA TYR A 32 15.88 -3.77 9.38
C TYR A 32 14.75 -4.39 10.21
N ARG A 33 13.48 -4.10 9.88
CA ARG A 33 12.34 -4.48 10.71
C ARG A 33 12.11 -5.98 10.85
N GLU A 34 12.41 -6.74 9.81
CA GLU A 34 11.91 -8.12 9.71
C GLU A 34 12.79 -9.15 10.40
N SER A 35 13.97 -8.78 10.88
CA SER A 35 14.77 -9.74 11.64
C SER A 35 15.85 -9.06 12.46
N PRO A 36 15.76 -9.13 13.78
CA PRO A 36 16.91 -8.86 14.65
C PRO A 36 18.05 -9.86 14.44
N ASP A 37 17.78 -11.03 13.88
CA ASP A 37 18.70 -12.16 13.77
C ASP A 37 19.26 -12.37 12.34
N HIS A 38 18.80 -11.59 11.32
CA HIS A 38 19.29 -11.71 9.96
C HIS A 38 20.58 -10.93 9.70
N ASN A 39 21.46 -11.54 8.92
CA ASN A 39 22.69 -10.91 8.46
C ASN A 39 22.35 -9.62 7.69
N PRO A 40 22.96 -8.45 8.03
CA PRO A 40 22.73 -7.19 7.32
C PRO A 40 22.86 -7.24 5.79
N VAL A 41 23.66 -8.16 5.27
CA VAL A 41 23.87 -8.35 3.82
C VAL A 41 22.62 -8.87 3.14
N GLU A 42 21.90 -9.81 3.76
CA GLU A 42 20.63 -10.34 3.19
C GLU A 42 19.50 -9.30 3.19
N LEU A 43 19.58 -8.29 4.07
CA LEU A 43 18.59 -7.22 4.15
C LEU A 43 18.76 -6.15 3.08
N GLU A 44 20.00 -5.96 2.59
CA GLU A 44 20.27 -5.00 1.50
C GLU A 44 19.75 -5.53 0.16
N ASP A 45 19.72 -6.85 -0.05
CA ASP A 45 19.20 -7.49 -1.28
C ASP A 45 17.67 -7.40 -1.45
N ARG A 46 16.95 -6.91 -0.43
CA ARG A 46 15.49 -6.73 -0.50
C ARG A 46 15.08 -5.45 -1.22
N TRP A 47 15.99 -4.52 -1.40
CA TRP A 47 15.73 -3.30 -2.13
C TRP A 47 15.74 -3.54 -3.64
N THR A 48 14.73 -3.01 -4.31
CA THR A 48 14.71 -2.90 -5.76
C THR A 48 14.95 -1.45 -6.13
N ASP A 49 16.00 -1.21 -6.92
CA ASP A 49 16.38 0.10 -7.42
C ASP A 49 15.66 0.41 -8.74
N CYS A 50 14.88 1.49 -8.72
CA CYS A 50 14.25 2.08 -9.88
C CYS A 50 14.65 3.58 -9.97
N GLY A 51 15.91 3.88 -9.67
CA GLY A 51 16.52 5.20 -9.79
C GLY A 51 16.91 5.91 -8.49
N LEU A 52 16.54 5.37 -7.30
CA LEU A 52 16.94 5.96 -6.02
C LEU A 52 18.03 5.17 -5.28
N GLY A 53 18.43 4.01 -5.79
CA GLY A 53 19.43 3.14 -5.16
C GLY A 53 18.84 1.91 -4.47
N ASP A 54 19.71 0.95 -4.18
CA ASP A 54 19.41 -0.36 -3.58
C ASP A 54 19.70 -0.41 -2.07
N LYS A 55 20.09 0.71 -1.47
CA LYS A 55 20.42 0.83 -0.05
C LYS A 55 19.72 2.03 0.58
N TRP A 56 19.29 1.90 1.82
CA TRP A 56 18.59 2.98 2.51
C TRP A 56 19.36 4.32 2.53
N ARG A 57 20.70 4.29 2.48
CA ARG A 57 21.56 5.48 2.48
C ARG A 57 21.48 6.19 1.14
N ASP A 58 21.55 5.44 0.05
CA ASP A 58 21.49 5.97 -1.31
C ASP A 58 20.08 6.50 -1.60
N VAL A 59 19.04 5.75 -1.25
CA VAL A 59 17.64 6.20 -1.31
C VAL A 59 17.45 7.50 -0.55
N TYR A 60 18.01 7.63 0.67
CA TYR A 60 17.93 8.88 1.42
C TYR A 60 18.65 10.04 0.72
N GLN A 61 19.87 9.82 0.23
CA GLN A 61 20.69 10.85 -0.43
C GLN A 61 20.02 11.33 -1.71
N ASN A 62 19.53 10.39 -2.53
CA ASN A 62 18.85 10.70 -3.79
C ASN A 62 17.50 11.39 -3.55
N CYS A 63 16.70 10.94 -2.60
CA CYS A 63 15.50 11.69 -2.19
C CYS A 63 15.83 13.12 -1.73
N ALA A 64 16.93 13.31 -1.00
CA ALA A 64 17.34 14.64 -0.57
C ALA A 64 17.83 15.53 -1.72
N ALA A 65 18.55 14.96 -2.70
CA ALA A 65 19.00 15.66 -3.89
C ALA A 65 17.83 16.01 -4.84
N LEU A 66 16.82 15.16 -4.91
CA LEU A 66 15.64 15.30 -5.78
C LEU A 66 14.43 15.92 -5.05
N ALA A 67 14.64 16.51 -3.89
CA ALA A 67 13.58 17.17 -3.13
C ALA A 67 13.15 18.49 -3.80
N ASN A 68 11.87 18.82 -3.65
CA ASN A 68 11.38 20.17 -3.93
C ASN A 68 11.14 20.94 -2.62
N GLN A 69 10.70 22.20 -2.73
CA GLN A 69 10.46 23.04 -1.56
C GLN A 69 9.36 22.53 -0.61
N TYR A 70 8.51 21.58 -1.03
CA TYR A 70 7.38 21.05 -0.27
C TYR A 70 7.56 19.60 0.13
N VAL A 71 8.24 18.81 -0.70
CA VAL A 71 8.32 17.36 -0.57
C VAL A 71 9.76 16.90 -0.65
N LEU A 72 10.21 16.21 0.40
CA LEU A 72 11.50 15.53 0.46
C LEU A 72 11.44 14.17 -0.23
N ALA A 73 10.39 13.42 0.06
CA ALA A 73 10.09 12.13 -0.54
C ALA A 73 8.62 11.78 -0.33
N HIS A 74 8.06 11.04 -1.25
CA HIS A 74 6.81 10.32 -1.03
C HIS A 74 7.10 8.92 -0.51
N HIS A 75 6.20 8.40 0.31
CA HIS A 75 6.23 7.03 0.82
C HIS A 75 4.88 6.39 0.54
N LEU A 76 4.90 5.33 -0.25
CA LEU A 76 3.74 4.54 -0.61
C LEU A 76 3.91 3.14 -0.04
N VAL A 77 2.85 2.57 0.54
CA VAL A 77 2.80 1.15 0.92
C VAL A 77 1.78 0.48 0.02
N ILE A 78 2.15 -0.61 -0.61
CA ILE A 78 1.26 -1.45 -1.41
C ILE A 78 1.13 -2.79 -0.71
N ALA A 79 -0.08 -3.08 -0.22
CA ALA A 79 -0.39 -4.30 0.50
C ALA A 79 -1.58 -5.01 -0.16
N PRO A 80 -1.36 -6.05 -0.98
CA PRO A 80 -2.44 -6.84 -1.54
C PRO A 80 -3.20 -7.60 -0.44
N ASP A 81 -4.46 -7.95 -0.69
CA ASP A 81 -5.30 -8.72 0.25
C ASP A 81 -4.64 -10.08 0.55
N PRO A 82 -4.29 -10.38 1.82
CA PRO A 82 -3.65 -11.64 2.19
C PRO A 82 -4.46 -12.89 1.83
N ALA A 83 -5.79 -12.79 1.82
CA ALA A 83 -6.66 -13.93 1.46
C ALA A 83 -6.58 -14.23 -0.04
N LEU A 84 -6.46 -13.21 -0.90
CA LEU A 84 -6.22 -13.41 -2.32
C LEU A 84 -4.79 -13.88 -2.59
N MET A 85 -3.81 -13.38 -1.85
CA MET A 85 -2.43 -13.84 -1.95
C MET A 85 -2.27 -15.30 -1.51
N ALA A 86 -3.14 -15.82 -0.64
CA ALA A 86 -3.14 -17.23 -0.27
C ALA A 86 -3.52 -18.17 -1.43
N LEU A 87 -4.20 -17.67 -2.47
CA LEU A 87 -4.52 -18.44 -3.68
C LEU A 87 -3.34 -18.53 -4.65
N VAL A 88 -2.36 -17.64 -4.54
CA VAL A 88 -1.18 -17.57 -5.40
C VAL A 88 -0.18 -18.65 -4.98
N PRO A 89 0.44 -19.41 -5.92
CA PRO A 89 1.51 -20.32 -5.60
C PRO A 89 2.65 -19.66 -4.83
N GLU A 90 3.19 -20.34 -3.83
CA GLU A 90 4.17 -19.78 -2.88
C GLU A 90 5.41 -19.22 -3.57
N ASP A 91 5.91 -19.93 -4.56
CA ASP A 91 7.07 -19.57 -5.38
C ASP A 91 6.85 -18.34 -6.28
N GLN A 92 5.59 -17.92 -6.48
CA GLN A 92 5.23 -16.78 -7.33
C GLN A 92 4.84 -15.52 -6.51
N LYS A 93 4.59 -15.65 -5.21
CA LYS A 93 4.07 -14.56 -4.39
C LYS A 93 4.98 -13.33 -4.36
N HIS A 94 6.27 -13.52 -4.14
CA HIS A 94 7.23 -12.42 -4.07
C HIS A 94 7.33 -11.67 -5.40
N GLU A 95 7.41 -12.42 -6.51
CA GLU A 95 7.49 -11.83 -7.84
C GLU A 95 6.21 -11.07 -8.19
N LEU A 96 5.04 -11.64 -7.87
CA LEU A 96 3.75 -10.99 -8.10
C LEU A 96 3.65 -9.65 -7.34
N VAL A 97 4.10 -9.59 -6.09
CA VAL A 97 4.05 -8.34 -5.30
C VAL A 97 5.04 -7.31 -5.81
N ARG A 98 6.22 -7.73 -6.31
CA ARG A 98 7.18 -6.83 -6.97
C ARG A 98 6.59 -6.25 -8.24
N GLU A 99 6.08 -7.10 -9.13
CA GLU A 99 5.44 -6.69 -10.37
C GLU A 99 4.23 -5.78 -10.10
N LEU A 100 3.39 -6.11 -9.12
CA LEU A 100 2.29 -5.25 -8.70
C LEU A 100 2.79 -3.85 -8.31
N THR A 101 3.87 -3.79 -7.56
CA THR A 101 4.44 -2.52 -7.10
C THR A 101 4.87 -1.65 -8.27
N GLU A 102 5.61 -2.21 -9.20
CA GLU A 102 6.11 -1.51 -10.40
C GLU A 102 4.95 -1.05 -11.28
N ARG A 103 4.01 -1.95 -11.60
CA ARG A 103 2.82 -1.62 -12.38
C ARG A 103 1.97 -0.52 -11.75
N VAL A 104 1.74 -0.57 -10.44
CA VAL A 104 0.97 0.46 -9.75
C VAL A 104 1.67 1.82 -9.86
N VAL A 105 2.98 1.87 -9.65
CA VAL A 105 3.73 3.12 -9.78
C VAL A 105 3.66 3.65 -11.21
N GLU A 106 3.94 2.83 -12.21
CA GLU A 106 3.96 3.21 -13.61
C GLU A 106 2.57 3.61 -14.12
N SER A 107 1.56 2.75 -13.92
CA SER A 107 0.20 3.00 -14.38
C SER A 107 -0.44 4.22 -13.72
N TRP A 108 -0.14 4.46 -12.44
CA TRP A 108 -0.64 5.65 -11.76
C TRP A 108 0.01 6.95 -12.27
N HIS A 109 1.29 6.92 -12.65
CA HIS A 109 1.93 8.05 -13.31
C HIS A 109 1.33 8.28 -14.72
N ALA A 110 1.19 7.20 -15.50
CA ALA A 110 0.62 7.25 -16.84
C ALA A 110 -0.82 7.78 -16.83
N ALA A 111 -1.67 7.31 -15.91
CA ALA A 111 -3.05 7.78 -15.76
C ALA A 111 -3.15 9.29 -15.46
N ARG A 112 -2.08 9.89 -14.93
CA ARG A 112 -1.97 11.32 -14.66
C ARG A 112 -1.24 12.12 -15.74
N GLY A 113 -0.81 11.46 -16.81
CA GLY A 113 -0.02 12.08 -17.88
C GLY A 113 1.36 12.58 -17.40
N LEU A 114 1.96 11.91 -16.41
CA LEU A 114 3.24 12.28 -15.83
C LEU A 114 4.29 11.22 -16.14
N PRO A 115 5.55 11.60 -16.38
CA PRO A 115 6.66 10.67 -16.38
C PRO A 115 6.79 9.97 -15.03
N VAL A 116 7.31 8.75 -15.05
CA VAL A 116 7.63 8.02 -13.82
C VAL A 116 8.81 8.71 -13.14
N ALA A 117 8.63 9.15 -11.90
CA ALA A 117 9.71 9.68 -11.09
C ALA A 117 10.62 8.54 -10.63
N GLU A 118 11.87 8.85 -10.27
CA GLU A 118 12.77 7.90 -9.63
C GLU A 118 12.17 7.38 -8.33
N TYR A 119 12.21 6.08 -8.15
CA TYR A 119 11.72 5.41 -6.95
C TYR A 119 12.60 4.20 -6.60
N SER A 120 12.46 3.69 -5.43
CA SER A 120 12.96 2.39 -4.99
C SER A 120 12.01 1.81 -3.98
N TYR A 121 11.99 0.50 -3.84
CA TYR A 121 11.10 -0.14 -2.90
C TYR A 121 11.78 -1.31 -2.18
N VAL A 122 11.24 -1.67 -1.02
CA VAL A 122 11.63 -2.83 -0.24
C VAL A 122 10.42 -3.73 -0.01
N LEU A 123 10.59 -5.01 -0.29
CA LEU A 123 9.59 -6.04 -0.04
C LEU A 123 9.67 -6.48 1.42
N HIS A 124 8.52 -6.55 2.08
CA HIS A 124 8.34 -7.13 3.39
C HIS A 124 7.51 -8.40 3.31
N ASP A 125 8.02 -9.45 3.94
CA ASP A 125 7.40 -10.76 4.04
C ASP A 125 7.29 -11.14 5.52
N ARG A 126 6.09 -11.10 6.07
CA ARG A 126 5.83 -11.48 7.45
C ARG A 126 4.41 -11.98 7.61
N ASP A 127 4.22 -12.88 8.57
CA ASP A 127 2.90 -13.37 8.93
C ASP A 127 2.02 -12.26 9.53
N THR A 128 0.73 -12.34 9.28
CA THR A 128 -0.25 -11.54 10.02
C THR A 128 -0.54 -12.22 11.36
N THR A 129 -0.64 -11.41 12.42
CA THR A 129 -0.92 -11.92 13.76
C THR A 129 -2.36 -12.42 13.92
N ASP A 130 -3.30 -11.90 13.11
CA ASP A 130 -4.74 -12.12 13.34
C ASP A 130 -5.28 -13.41 12.73
N TYR A 131 -4.72 -13.88 11.60
CA TYR A 131 -5.24 -15.03 10.87
C TYR A 131 -4.17 -16.00 10.39
N GLY A 132 -2.90 -15.80 10.75
CA GLY A 132 -1.78 -16.64 10.30
C GLY A 132 -1.49 -16.55 8.80
N LEU A 133 -2.10 -15.59 8.10
CA LEU A 133 -1.86 -15.35 6.68
C LEU A 133 -0.63 -14.45 6.50
N GLN A 134 0.18 -14.78 5.52
CA GLN A 134 1.33 -14.00 5.10
C GLN A 134 0.90 -12.61 4.62
N ASN A 135 1.52 -11.56 5.16
CA ASN A 135 1.22 -10.17 4.83
C ASN A 135 2.34 -9.57 3.98
N LEU A 136 2.45 -10.05 2.75
CA LEU A 136 3.38 -9.49 1.77
C LEU A 136 3.00 -8.06 1.40
N HIS A 137 3.94 -7.14 1.49
CA HIS A 137 3.73 -5.75 1.09
C HIS A 137 5.04 -5.07 0.74
N THR A 138 4.96 -3.97 0.01
CA THR A 138 6.12 -3.15 -0.31
C THR A 138 6.04 -1.77 0.29
N HIS A 139 7.20 -1.24 0.67
CA HIS A 139 7.39 0.17 1.00
C HIS A 139 8.13 0.83 -0.15
N VAL A 140 7.46 1.71 -0.86
CA VAL A 140 7.97 2.45 -2.02
C VAL A 140 8.33 3.86 -1.62
N PHE A 141 9.51 4.31 -1.99
CA PHE A 141 9.95 5.68 -1.83
C PHE A 141 10.10 6.31 -3.20
N ILE A 142 9.50 7.49 -3.41
CA ILE A 142 9.45 8.16 -4.70
C ILE A 142 10.00 9.58 -4.52
N ALA A 143 10.80 10.04 -5.48
CA ALA A 143 11.37 11.39 -5.48
C ALA A 143 10.31 12.49 -5.40
N GLY A 144 10.66 13.64 -4.83
CA GLY A 144 9.79 14.82 -4.76
C GLY A 144 9.65 15.58 -6.08
N THR A 145 10.53 15.30 -7.04
CA THR A 145 10.52 15.83 -8.40
C THR A 145 10.57 14.72 -9.42
N PHE A 146 10.28 15.02 -10.66
CA PHE A 146 10.48 14.17 -11.83
C PHE A 146 11.15 14.94 -12.96
N GLU A 147 11.76 14.26 -13.91
CA GLU A 147 12.34 14.86 -15.10
C GLU A 147 11.31 14.86 -16.22
N ASN A 148 11.06 16.02 -16.83
CA ASN A 148 10.15 16.15 -17.96
C ASN A 148 10.87 15.78 -19.29
N GLU A 149 10.13 15.80 -20.40
CA GLU A 149 10.67 15.50 -21.73
C GLU A 149 11.78 16.44 -22.19
N ALA A 150 11.85 17.65 -21.64
CA ALA A 150 12.92 18.61 -21.91
C ALA A 150 14.17 18.40 -21.04
N GLY A 151 14.18 17.42 -20.14
CA GLY A 151 15.28 17.17 -19.20
C GLY A 151 15.26 18.13 -18.00
N GLU A 152 14.16 18.83 -17.76
CA GLU A 152 14.02 19.75 -16.64
C GLU A 152 13.35 19.07 -15.44
N ARG A 153 13.78 19.45 -14.23
CA ARG A 153 13.18 18.94 -12.99
C ARG A 153 11.94 19.73 -12.61
N GLU A 154 10.81 19.03 -12.52
CA GLU A 154 9.54 19.59 -12.10
C GLU A 154 9.09 19.04 -10.74
N SER A 155 8.40 19.90 -9.98
CA SER A 155 7.80 19.50 -8.69
C SER A 155 6.62 18.57 -8.90
N ARG A 156 6.66 17.44 -8.23
CA ARG A 156 5.56 16.51 -8.21
C ARG A 156 4.44 17.02 -7.31
N ARG A 157 3.32 17.36 -7.90
CA ARG A 157 2.10 17.67 -7.14
C ARG A 157 1.23 16.43 -7.04
N VAL A 158 0.86 16.09 -5.82
CA VAL A 158 -0.09 15.02 -5.52
C VAL A 158 -1.27 15.64 -4.79
N ASP A 159 -2.41 15.65 -5.43
CA ASP A 159 -3.66 16.05 -4.79
C ASP A 159 -4.17 14.92 -3.91
N ARG A 160 -4.77 15.27 -2.77
CA ARG A 160 -5.37 14.31 -1.87
C ARG A 160 -6.47 13.47 -2.55
N GLN A 161 -7.22 14.06 -3.46
CA GLN A 161 -8.27 13.38 -4.23
C GLN A 161 -7.71 12.34 -5.21
N GLN A 162 -6.46 12.47 -5.63
CA GLN A 162 -5.78 11.51 -6.50
C GLN A 162 -5.22 10.30 -5.74
N VAL A 163 -5.21 10.35 -4.42
CA VAL A 163 -4.62 9.30 -3.57
C VAL A 163 -5.68 8.58 -2.76
N CYS A 164 -6.64 9.30 -2.22
CA CYS A 164 -7.69 8.73 -1.38
C CYS A 164 -8.91 8.44 -2.26
N ALA A 165 -9.49 7.25 -2.11
CA ALA A 165 -10.84 7.01 -2.61
C ALA A 165 -11.76 8.06 -1.99
N ASP A 166 -12.48 8.80 -2.83
CA ASP A 166 -13.40 9.81 -2.34
C ASP A 166 -14.43 9.18 -1.40
N ARG A 167 -14.59 9.78 -0.25
CA ARG A 167 -15.66 9.42 0.69
C ARG A 167 -17.00 9.88 0.11
N GLY A 168 -17.51 9.10 -0.89
CA GLY A 168 -18.82 9.31 -1.49
C GLY A 168 -18.84 10.03 -2.84
N GLY A 169 -17.68 10.34 -3.44
CA GLY A 169 -17.58 10.83 -4.84
C GLY A 169 -17.39 9.70 -5.86
N PRO A 170 -17.56 9.96 -7.16
CA PRO A 170 -17.24 8.99 -8.20
C PRO A 170 -15.74 8.69 -8.16
N GLU A 171 -15.40 7.40 -8.25
CA GLU A 171 -14.00 6.95 -8.33
C GLU A 171 -13.38 7.49 -9.62
N ARG A 172 -12.28 8.23 -9.49
CA ARG A 172 -11.55 8.76 -10.64
C ARG A 172 -10.61 7.70 -11.18
N GLU A 173 -10.47 7.61 -12.50
CA GLU A 173 -9.58 6.65 -13.16
C GLU A 173 -8.10 6.88 -12.78
N ASP A 174 -7.71 8.12 -12.47
CA ASP A 174 -6.38 8.48 -12.01
C ASP A 174 -6.18 8.33 -10.49
N ASN A 175 -7.15 7.76 -9.77
CA ASN A 175 -7.05 7.51 -8.34
C ASN A 175 -6.12 6.31 -8.06
N LEU A 176 -5.20 6.47 -7.12
CA LEU A 176 -4.23 5.42 -6.77
C LEU A 176 -4.89 4.10 -6.35
N HIS A 177 -6.01 4.16 -5.61
CA HIS A 177 -6.73 2.94 -5.20
C HIS A 177 -7.38 2.23 -6.39
N HIS A 178 -7.91 3.00 -7.34
CA HIS A 178 -8.48 2.45 -8.55
C HIS A 178 -7.42 1.74 -9.39
N VAL A 179 -6.31 2.44 -9.66
CA VAL A 179 -5.18 1.88 -10.42
C VAL A 179 -4.61 0.63 -9.74
N ALA A 180 -4.35 0.70 -8.43
CA ALA A 180 -3.79 -0.44 -7.70
C ALA A 180 -4.72 -1.67 -7.75
N ARG A 181 -6.04 -1.46 -7.63
CA ARG A 181 -7.02 -2.54 -7.78
C ARG A 181 -6.99 -3.15 -9.17
N GLN A 182 -7.02 -2.32 -10.21
CA GLN A 182 -6.99 -2.79 -11.60
C GLN A 182 -5.73 -3.62 -11.89
N GLU A 183 -4.55 -3.12 -11.51
CA GLU A 183 -3.30 -3.83 -11.74
C GLU A 183 -3.24 -5.16 -10.99
N PHE A 184 -3.73 -5.19 -9.74
CA PHE A 184 -3.75 -6.44 -8.97
C PHE A 184 -4.74 -7.45 -9.57
N GLU A 185 -5.93 -7.03 -10.00
CA GLU A 185 -6.89 -7.90 -10.67
C GLU A 185 -6.34 -8.48 -11.98
N LEU A 186 -5.63 -7.67 -12.77
CA LEU A 186 -4.97 -8.13 -13.99
C LEU A 186 -3.89 -9.19 -13.71
N LEU A 187 -3.11 -8.99 -12.65
CA LEU A 187 -2.09 -9.95 -12.23
C LEU A 187 -2.70 -11.26 -11.73
N LEU A 188 -3.76 -11.19 -10.94
CA LEU A 188 -4.49 -12.38 -10.50
C LEU A 188 -5.12 -13.14 -11.68
N ASP A 189 -5.71 -12.43 -12.65
CA ASP A 189 -6.25 -13.05 -13.87
C ASP A 189 -5.19 -13.80 -14.67
N ARG A 190 -3.98 -13.23 -14.74
CA ARG A 190 -2.85 -13.86 -15.43
C ARG A 190 -2.32 -15.08 -14.66
N THR A 191 -2.25 -15.01 -13.34
CA THR A 191 -1.60 -16.02 -12.48
C THR A 191 -2.55 -17.17 -12.17
N LEU A 192 -3.81 -16.88 -11.88
CA LEU A 192 -4.80 -17.85 -11.40
C LEU A 192 -5.87 -18.21 -12.44
N GLY A 193 -5.88 -17.50 -13.60
CA GLY A 193 -7.04 -17.52 -14.49
C GLY A 193 -8.20 -16.73 -13.90
N ARG A 194 -9.27 -16.49 -14.66
CA ARG A 194 -10.40 -15.65 -14.22
C ARG A 194 -11.28 -16.28 -13.13
N GLU A 195 -11.02 -17.53 -12.80
CA GLU A 195 -11.85 -18.32 -11.86
C GLU A 195 -11.67 -17.89 -10.40
N TRP A 196 -10.58 -17.20 -10.06
CA TRP A 196 -10.33 -16.68 -8.71
C TRP A 196 -11.47 -15.76 -8.20
N ARG A 197 -12.17 -15.08 -9.11
CA ARG A 197 -13.29 -14.22 -8.74
C ARG A 197 -14.46 -15.01 -8.17
N LEU A 198 -14.75 -16.18 -8.74
CA LEU A 198 -15.79 -17.09 -8.25
C LEU A 198 -15.42 -17.66 -6.88
N GLU A 199 -14.14 -17.98 -6.70
CA GLU A 199 -13.64 -18.48 -5.42
C GLU A 199 -13.73 -17.41 -4.33
N ARG A 200 -13.36 -16.19 -4.67
CA ARG A 200 -13.49 -15.02 -3.78
C ARG A 200 -14.93 -14.73 -3.39
N GLU A 201 -15.84 -14.84 -4.33
CA GLU A 201 -17.26 -14.61 -4.09
C GLU A 201 -17.84 -15.66 -3.12
N LYS A 202 -17.48 -16.93 -3.29
CA LYS A 202 -17.82 -18.00 -2.34
C LYS A 202 -17.28 -17.75 -0.93
N GLN A 203 -16.01 -17.32 -0.83
CA GLN A 203 -15.41 -16.99 0.46
C GLN A 203 -16.14 -15.84 1.16
N LEU A 204 -16.50 -14.80 0.43
CA LEU A 204 -17.25 -13.67 0.98
C LEU A 204 -18.65 -14.06 1.45
N GLN A 205 -19.33 -14.96 0.73
CA GLN A 205 -20.62 -15.50 1.14
C GLN A 205 -20.50 -16.32 2.43
N GLN A 206 -19.50 -17.17 2.55
CA GLN A 206 -19.23 -17.93 3.76
C GLN A 206 -18.88 -17.06 4.97
N GLU A 207 -18.06 -16.00 4.76
CA GLU A 207 -17.76 -15.03 5.83
C GLU A 207 -19.02 -14.29 6.31
N GLN A 208 -19.94 -13.98 5.40
CA GLN A 208 -21.21 -13.32 5.75
C GLN A 208 -22.14 -14.26 6.54
N GLU A 209 -22.25 -15.51 6.16
CA GLU A 209 -23.03 -16.53 6.86
C GLU A 209 -22.50 -16.76 8.29
N LEU A 210 -21.19 -16.89 8.45
CA LEU A 210 -20.55 -17.05 9.75
C LEU A 210 -20.74 -15.83 10.67
N ASN A 211 -20.74 -14.62 10.12
CA ASN A 211 -20.96 -13.39 10.90
C ASN A 211 -22.43 -13.22 11.32
N LEU A 212 -23.37 -13.73 10.53
CA LEU A 212 -24.80 -13.71 10.88
C LEU A 212 -25.11 -14.66 12.04
N ASP A 213 -24.42 -15.80 12.13
CA ASP A 213 -24.61 -16.76 13.24
C ASP A 213 -23.97 -16.28 14.57
N GLN A 214 -23.07 -15.30 14.52
CA GLN A 214 -22.37 -14.77 15.70
C GLN A 214 -23.00 -13.50 16.29
N ASP A 215 -24.03 -12.92 15.64
CA ASP A 215 -24.73 -11.76 16.20
C ASP A 215 -25.78 -12.23 17.24
N PRO A 216 -25.50 -12.15 18.56
CA PRO A 216 -26.50 -12.50 19.55
C PRO A 216 -27.61 -11.47 19.46
N SER A 217 -28.81 -11.95 19.24
CA SER A 217 -30.08 -11.20 19.23
C SER A 217 -30.01 -10.01 20.18
N PRO A 218 -30.48 -8.81 19.78
CA PRO A 218 -30.42 -7.64 20.62
C PRO A 218 -31.16 -7.93 21.91
N THR A 219 -30.42 -8.00 23.00
CA THR A 219 -30.98 -8.05 24.36
C THR A 219 -31.81 -6.77 24.51
N VAL A 220 -33.12 -6.92 24.47
CA VAL A 220 -34.07 -5.87 24.76
C VAL A 220 -33.74 -5.37 26.19
N ARG A 221 -33.03 -4.26 26.30
CA ARG A 221 -32.86 -3.55 27.56
C ARG A 221 -34.25 -3.06 27.98
N LYS A 222 -34.82 -3.75 28.95
CA LYS A 222 -35.99 -3.21 29.68
C LYS A 222 -35.56 -1.89 30.29
N THR A 223 -36.16 -0.81 29.81
CA THR A 223 -36.10 0.49 30.46
C THR A 223 -36.65 0.32 31.89
N PRO A 224 -35.95 0.78 32.95
CA PRO A 224 -36.53 0.81 34.27
C PRO A 224 -37.63 1.87 34.28
N ASP A 225 -38.82 1.46 34.73
CA ASP A 225 -39.95 2.35 34.98
C ASP A 225 -39.50 3.41 36.00
N LEU A 226 -39.48 4.68 35.59
CA LEU A 226 -39.32 5.82 36.46
C LEU A 226 -40.69 6.10 37.08
N GLU A 227 -40.91 5.58 38.28
CA GLU A 227 -41.99 6.06 39.15
C GLU A 227 -41.68 7.51 39.57
N ILE A 228 -42.48 8.44 39.07
CA ILE A 228 -42.46 9.83 39.49
C ILE A 228 -43.38 9.91 40.72
N GLU A 229 -42.79 9.94 41.91
CA GLU A 229 -43.49 10.40 43.10
C GLU A 229 -43.67 11.93 43.05
N ILE A 230 -44.92 12.35 42.96
CA ILE A 230 -45.37 13.74 43.13
C ILE A 230 -45.67 13.97 44.61
N SER A 231 -44.90 14.83 45.25
CA SER A 231 -45.22 15.45 46.51
C SER A 231 -45.00 16.95 46.46
#